data_11e5377b164ce1b9538b25364715f010
#
_entry.id   11e5377b164ce1b9538b25364715f010
#
_cell.length_a   1.000
_cell.length_b   1.000
_cell.length_c   1.000
_cell.angle_alpha   90.00
_cell.angle_beta   90.00
_cell.angle_gamma   90.00
#
_symmetry.space_group_name_H-M   'P 1'
#
loop_
_entity.id
_entity.type
_entity.pdbx_description
1 polymer ?
#
loop_
_entity_poly.entity_id
_entity_poly.type
_entity_poly.pdbx_seq_one_letter_code
_entity_poly.pdbx_strand_id
1 'polypeptide(L)'
;MKFDSFPKIERTKVLQGRFVPGVINNGGSYFFINLQVFEDGLIDCWEMVDLELFKGKLNSGWVSPTIPNGKKLSIHHLGNWTIKSGEWFFDKESYFIHIKEVIKELNPELKNLYNCFGTTTKKVGKTNVSLLGMADGKPIRVENPENYFSKKHQGDNFQSFLKIDDLNYHLVNINIFADSQIQIFGIEDPKLVTVNEFNLLVKDGEILTELPEDSIVHIYGFGKCTVGTCQYSENIEEKLSEIKDIISQLNGDKTTSEICLEVYNKYINNPTVKLKNELRIAYENIPEHLRTYVLKDMDVKDIPIRMIIYGEKEIERWSHYLISKEEGYELPHLNVPKPKDE
;
A
#
# COMPACT_ATOMS: atom_id res chain seq x y z
N MET A 1 -18.74 -4.54 -34.57
CA MET A 1 -18.86 -5.89 -33.96
C MET A 1 -19.09 -5.65 -32.47
N LYS A 2 -20.27 -5.89 -31.96
CA LYS A 2 -20.56 -5.71 -30.54
C LYS A 2 -19.94 -6.87 -29.79
N PHE A 3 -19.07 -6.56 -28.82
CA PHE A 3 -18.43 -7.54 -27.92
C PHE A 3 -19.35 -7.92 -26.74
N ASP A 4 -20.67 -8.11 -27.00
CA ASP A 4 -21.69 -8.20 -25.97
C ASP A 4 -21.79 -9.57 -25.27
N SER A 5 -20.83 -10.49 -25.43
CA SER A 5 -20.92 -11.78 -24.74
C SER A 5 -19.59 -12.51 -24.61
N PHE A 6 -18.62 -11.90 -23.95
CA PHE A 6 -17.57 -12.74 -23.36
C PHE A 6 -18.15 -13.45 -22.13
N PRO A 7 -17.97 -14.79 -21.98
CA PRO A 7 -18.36 -15.44 -20.76
C PRO A 7 -17.57 -14.84 -19.61
N LYS A 8 -18.28 -14.19 -18.69
CA LYS A 8 -17.71 -13.73 -17.44
C LYS A 8 -17.59 -14.92 -16.51
N ILE A 9 -16.44 -15.10 -15.86
CA ILE A 9 -16.32 -16.02 -14.75
C ILE A 9 -16.89 -15.27 -13.54
N GLU A 10 -18.13 -15.59 -13.19
CA GLU A 10 -18.73 -15.07 -11.97
C GLU A 10 -18.30 -15.92 -10.78
N ARG A 11 -17.67 -15.29 -9.81
CA ARG A 11 -17.36 -15.91 -8.53
C ARG A 11 -18.56 -15.72 -7.62
N THR A 12 -19.32 -16.78 -7.44
CA THR A 12 -20.55 -16.77 -6.63
C THR A 12 -20.31 -16.89 -5.13
N LYS A 13 -19.07 -17.11 -4.71
CA LYS A 13 -18.68 -17.25 -3.30
C LYS A 13 -17.43 -16.45 -3.00
N VAL A 14 -17.25 -16.12 -1.72
CA VAL A 14 -15.99 -15.63 -1.18
C VAL A 14 -14.94 -16.73 -1.35
N LEU A 15 -13.81 -16.39 -1.97
CA LEU A 15 -12.67 -17.28 -2.08
C LEU A 15 -11.73 -17.02 -0.92
N GLN A 16 -11.29 -18.09 -0.26
CA GLN A 16 -10.29 -17.98 0.77
C GLN A 16 -8.92 -17.74 0.14
N GLY A 17 -8.13 -16.89 0.79
CA GLY A 17 -6.77 -16.60 0.40
C GLY A 17 -5.86 -16.45 1.60
N ARG A 18 -4.55 -16.49 1.34
CA ARG A 18 -3.50 -16.27 2.34
C ARG A 18 -2.43 -15.38 1.76
N PHE A 19 -1.85 -14.51 2.59
CA PHE A 19 -0.63 -13.79 2.25
C PHE A 19 0.58 -14.70 2.40
N VAL A 20 1.46 -14.62 1.41
CA VAL A 20 2.76 -15.27 1.44
C VAL A 20 3.81 -14.21 1.12
N PRO A 21 4.80 -14.00 1.99
CA PRO A 21 5.86 -13.05 1.73
C PRO A 21 6.62 -13.38 0.44
N GLY A 22 6.91 -12.37 -0.36
CA GLY A 22 7.64 -12.54 -1.61
C GLY A 22 8.32 -11.24 -2.04
N VAL A 23 9.07 -11.33 -3.12
CA VAL A 23 9.79 -10.19 -3.68
C VAL A 23 9.60 -10.15 -5.18
N ILE A 24 9.31 -8.97 -5.72
CA ILE A 24 9.32 -8.69 -7.15
C ILE A 24 10.65 -8.04 -7.52
N ASN A 25 11.32 -8.58 -8.53
CA ASN A 25 12.48 -7.96 -9.15
C ASN A 25 12.04 -7.27 -10.44
N ASN A 26 11.93 -5.96 -10.40
CA ASN A 26 11.61 -5.14 -11.55
C ASN A 26 12.84 -4.34 -11.98
N GLY A 27 13.48 -4.78 -13.06
CA GLY A 27 14.66 -4.11 -13.60
C GLY A 27 15.87 -4.03 -12.66
N GLY A 28 16.03 -4.99 -11.72
CA GLY A 28 17.10 -5.01 -10.73
C GLY A 28 16.80 -4.28 -9.43
N SER A 29 15.62 -3.69 -9.31
CA SER A 29 15.06 -3.19 -8.05
C SER A 29 14.16 -4.25 -7.44
N TYR A 30 14.33 -4.54 -6.15
CA TYR A 30 13.60 -5.59 -5.44
C TYR A 30 12.54 -4.95 -4.55
N PHE A 31 11.29 -5.38 -4.71
CA PHE A 31 10.13 -4.87 -3.98
C PHE A 31 9.53 -5.96 -3.12
N PHE A 32 9.49 -5.74 -1.82
CA PHE A 32 8.76 -6.64 -0.93
C PHE A 32 7.27 -6.56 -1.21
N ILE A 33 6.64 -7.72 -1.28
CA ILE A 33 5.19 -7.83 -1.42
C ILE A 33 4.66 -8.98 -0.55
N ASN A 34 3.39 -8.89 -0.20
CA ASN A 34 2.63 -10.03 0.25
C ASN A 34 1.85 -10.59 -0.95
N LEU A 35 2.32 -11.71 -1.51
CA LEU A 35 1.56 -12.45 -2.51
C LEU A 35 0.21 -12.85 -1.92
N GLN A 36 -0.88 -12.67 -2.66
CA GLN A 36 -2.18 -13.21 -2.25
C GLN A 36 -2.40 -14.53 -2.98
N VAL A 37 -2.35 -15.63 -2.25
CA VAL A 37 -2.55 -16.98 -2.79
C VAL A 37 -3.96 -17.44 -2.47
N PHE A 38 -4.75 -17.80 -3.46
CA PHE A 38 -6.17 -18.16 -3.30
C PHE A 38 -6.45 -19.64 -3.48
N GLU A 39 -7.54 -20.13 -2.87
CA GLU A 39 -7.98 -21.53 -2.93
C GLU A 39 -8.25 -22.03 -4.35
N ASP A 40 -8.54 -21.17 -5.29
CA ASP A 40 -8.74 -21.51 -6.70
C ASP A 40 -7.44 -21.54 -7.52
N GLY A 41 -6.29 -21.43 -6.87
CA GLY A 41 -4.98 -21.51 -7.50
C GLY A 41 -4.50 -20.21 -8.15
N LEU A 42 -5.27 -19.13 -8.06
CA LEU A 42 -4.79 -17.82 -8.49
C LEU A 42 -3.87 -17.19 -7.45
N ILE A 43 -2.88 -16.47 -7.94
CA ILE A 43 -1.88 -15.77 -7.15
C ILE A 43 -1.82 -14.33 -7.63
N ASP A 44 -2.05 -13.37 -6.72
CA ASP A 44 -1.81 -11.96 -7.00
C ASP A 44 -0.37 -11.60 -6.63
N CYS A 45 0.41 -11.24 -7.63
CA CYS A 45 1.81 -10.81 -7.51
C CYS A 45 2.04 -9.55 -8.35
N TRP A 46 1.27 -8.46 -8.08
CA TRP A 46 1.03 -7.27 -8.90
C TRP A 46 0.15 -7.55 -10.13
N GLU A 47 0.01 -8.77 -10.51
CA GLU A 47 -0.81 -9.27 -11.57
C GLU A 47 -1.39 -10.62 -11.13
N MET A 48 -2.67 -10.82 -11.40
CA MET A 48 -3.33 -12.09 -11.10
C MET A 48 -2.91 -13.15 -12.11
N VAL A 49 -2.27 -14.22 -11.64
CA VAL A 49 -1.73 -15.30 -12.45
C VAL A 49 -2.16 -16.66 -11.90
N ASP A 50 -2.18 -17.68 -12.76
CA ASP A 50 -2.30 -19.07 -12.33
C ASP A 50 -0.93 -19.66 -11.96
N LEU A 51 -0.94 -20.90 -11.49
CA LEU A 51 0.29 -21.62 -11.10
C LEU A 51 1.33 -21.74 -12.21
N GLU A 52 0.90 -21.88 -13.46
CA GLU A 52 1.83 -22.06 -14.58
C GLU A 52 2.51 -20.75 -14.97
N LEU A 53 1.74 -19.67 -15.03
CA LEU A 53 2.28 -18.32 -15.21
C LEU A 53 3.18 -17.92 -14.04
N PHE A 54 2.78 -18.24 -12.81
CA PHE A 54 3.59 -17.98 -11.62
C PHE A 54 4.94 -18.70 -11.68
N LYS A 55 4.94 -19.98 -12.10
CA LYS A 55 6.19 -20.73 -12.33
C LYS A 55 7.08 -20.04 -13.38
N GLY A 56 6.46 -19.53 -14.44
CA GLY A 56 7.18 -18.76 -15.47
C GLY A 56 7.81 -17.49 -14.89
N LYS A 57 7.09 -16.75 -14.03
CA LYS A 57 7.59 -15.56 -13.35
C LYS A 57 8.74 -15.86 -12.38
N LEU A 58 8.69 -16.98 -11.66
CA LEU A 58 9.80 -17.47 -10.83
C LEU A 58 11.02 -17.82 -11.68
N ASN A 59 10.83 -18.56 -12.77
CA ASN A 59 11.92 -18.98 -13.65
C ASN A 59 12.63 -17.78 -14.29
N SER A 60 11.87 -16.77 -14.73
CA SER A 60 12.43 -15.53 -15.29
C SER A 60 13.12 -14.67 -14.21
N GLY A 61 12.88 -14.92 -12.92
CA GLY A 61 13.39 -14.12 -11.81
C GLY A 61 12.63 -12.82 -11.58
N TRP A 62 11.44 -12.67 -12.18
CA TRP A 62 10.56 -11.56 -11.90
C TRP A 62 9.95 -11.67 -10.50
N VAL A 63 9.42 -12.84 -10.11
CA VAL A 63 9.23 -13.19 -8.71
C VAL A 63 10.53 -13.81 -8.19
N SER A 64 11.04 -13.33 -7.08
CA SER A 64 12.29 -13.82 -6.50
C SER A 64 12.08 -14.20 -5.03
N PRO A 65 12.45 -15.42 -4.62
CA PRO A 65 12.46 -15.81 -3.21
C PRO A 65 13.72 -15.34 -2.47
N THR A 66 14.62 -14.66 -3.13
CA THR A 66 15.90 -14.20 -2.58
C THR A 66 16.25 -12.81 -3.09
N ILE A 67 17.03 -12.05 -2.31
CA ILE A 67 17.58 -10.77 -2.72
C ILE A 67 19.11 -10.88 -2.66
N PRO A 68 19.84 -10.63 -3.76
CA PRO A 68 21.29 -10.67 -3.75
C PRO A 68 21.90 -9.57 -2.87
N ASN A 69 23.04 -9.85 -2.27
CA ASN A 69 23.80 -8.87 -1.49
C ASN A 69 24.14 -7.64 -2.34
N GLY A 70 24.11 -6.47 -1.73
CA GLY A 70 24.31 -5.18 -2.39
C GLY A 70 23.13 -4.65 -3.18
N LYS A 71 22.02 -5.40 -3.29
CA LYS A 71 20.79 -4.93 -3.93
C LYS A 71 19.90 -4.21 -2.93
N LYS A 72 19.01 -3.35 -3.49
CA LYS A 72 18.05 -2.58 -2.68
C LYS A 72 16.75 -3.36 -2.54
N LEU A 73 16.25 -3.40 -1.33
CA LEU A 73 14.90 -3.83 -1.02
C LEU A 73 14.04 -2.59 -0.77
N SER A 74 13.02 -2.42 -1.57
CA SER A 74 11.96 -1.42 -1.37
C SER A 74 10.75 -2.07 -0.71
N ILE A 75 10.24 -1.44 0.33
CA ILE A 75 9.00 -1.82 1.00
C ILE A 75 8.03 -0.65 0.84
N HIS A 76 6.89 -0.91 0.20
CA HIS A 76 5.93 0.13 -0.15
C HIS A 76 5.42 0.85 1.10
N HIS A 77 5.39 2.18 1.06
CA HIS A 77 5.01 3.04 2.20
C HIS A 77 5.80 2.78 3.50
N LEU A 78 7.02 2.23 3.39
CA LEU A 78 7.90 2.08 4.54
C LEU A 78 9.31 2.63 4.25
N GLY A 79 9.91 2.23 3.12
CA GLY A 79 11.23 2.74 2.77
C GLY A 79 12.04 1.82 1.88
N ASN A 80 13.34 2.09 1.77
CA ASN A 80 14.25 1.24 1.04
C ASN A 80 15.62 1.10 1.71
N TRP A 81 16.15 -0.10 1.67
CA TRP A 81 17.42 -0.48 2.33
C TRP A 81 18.30 -1.27 1.39
N THR A 82 19.60 -1.09 1.52
CA THR A 82 20.58 -1.97 0.86
C THR A 82 20.70 -3.25 1.67
N ILE A 83 20.58 -4.41 1.04
CA ILE A 83 20.78 -5.71 1.67
C ILE A 83 22.28 -6.02 1.74
N LYS A 84 22.85 -6.11 2.94
CA LYS A 84 24.26 -6.50 3.15
C LYS A 84 24.44 -8.02 3.02
N SER A 85 23.52 -8.78 3.61
CA SER A 85 23.46 -10.25 3.53
C SER A 85 22.04 -10.74 3.75
N GLY A 86 21.73 -11.94 3.27
CA GLY A 86 20.42 -12.55 3.48
C GLY A 86 20.54 -14.06 3.64
N GLU A 87 19.70 -14.61 4.53
CA GLU A 87 19.46 -16.04 4.72
C GLU A 87 18.00 -16.29 4.37
N TRP A 88 17.75 -16.85 3.17
CA TRP A 88 16.43 -17.06 2.63
C TRP A 88 16.04 -18.52 2.77
N PHE A 89 14.77 -18.79 3.11
CA PHE A 89 14.30 -20.17 3.32
C PHE A 89 14.08 -20.93 2.02
N PHE A 90 13.93 -20.22 0.91
CA PHE A 90 13.56 -20.81 -0.37
C PHE A 90 14.54 -20.47 -1.48
N ASP A 91 14.72 -21.41 -2.38
CA ASP A 91 15.08 -21.18 -3.77
C ASP A 91 13.81 -21.13 -4.66
N LYS A 92 13.97 -21.01 -5.97
CA LYS A 92 12.83 -20.91 -6.89
C LYS A 92 11.93 -22.16 -6.87
N GLU A 93 12.52 -23.33 -6.75
CA GLU A 93 11.80 -24.61 -6.80
C GLU A 93 11.05 -24.86 -5.50
N SER A 94 11.72 -24.74 -4.38
CA SER A 94 11.13 -24.91 -3.05
C SER A 94 10.07 -23.84 -2.77
N TYR A 95 10.24 -22.62 -3.27
CA TYR A 95 9.22 -21.59 -3.15
C TYR A 95 7.96 -21.91 -3.96
N PHE A 96 8.13 -22.45 -5.18
CA PHE A 96 6.98 -22.90 -5.96
C PHE A 96 6.24 -24.06 -5.28
N ILE A 97 6.97 -24.98 -4.67
CA ILE A 97 6.39 -26.08 -3.89
C ILE A 97 5.60 -25.50 -2.70
N HIS A 98 6.18 -24.54 -1.96
CA HIS A 98 5.51 -23.89 -0.84
C HIS A 98 4.19 -23.22 -1.27
N ILE A 99 4.16 -22.49 -2.38
CA ILE A 99 2.92 -21.91 -2.91
C ILE A 99 1.86 -22.96 -3.21
N LYS A 100 2.26 -24.11 -3.76
CA LYS A 100 1.34 -25.24 -4.01
C LYS A 100 0.81 -25.83 -2.71
N GLU A 101 1.63 -25.92 -1.68
CA GLU A 101 1.21 -26.38 -0.35
C GLU A 101 0.19 -25.43 0.25
N VAL A 102 0.39 -24.12 0.16
CA VAL A 102 -0.58 -23.11 0.61
C VAL A 102 -1.92 -23.28 -0.12
N ILE A 103 -1.91 -23.48 -1.44
CA ILE A 103 -3.14 -23.74 -2.20
C ILE A 103 -3.82 -25.04 -1.72
N LYS A 104 -3.03 -26.09 -1.47
CA LYS A 104 -3.55 -27.37 -0.98
C LYS A 104 -4.13 -27.26 0.43
N GLU A 105 -3.57 -26.44 1.29
CA GLU A 105 -4.15 -26.16 2.61
C GLU A 105 -5.50 -25.44 2.50
N LEU A 106 -5.61 -24.48 1.59
CA LEU A 106 -6.85 -23.72 1.34
C LEU A 106 -7.89 -24.57 0.58
N ASN A 107 -7.46 -25.49 -0.28
CA ASN A 107 -8.28 -26.34 -1.13
C ASN A 107 -7.69 -27.76 -1.16
N PRO A 108 -7.95 -28.59 -0.12
CA PRO A 108 -7.33 -29.92 0.02
C PRO A 108 -7.61 -30.88 -1.15
N GLU A 109 -8.76 -30.72 -1.79
CA GLU A 109 -9.16 -31.54 -2.91
C GLU A 109 -8.63 -31.06 -4.27
N LEU A 110 -8.01 -29.86 -4.29
CA LEU A 110 -7.51 -29.18 -5.49
C LEU A 110 -8.56 -29.11 -6.62
N LYS A 111 -9.83 -28.89 -6.24
CA LYS A 111 -10.94 -28.77 -7.18
C LYS A 111 -11.09 -27.32 -7.69
N ASN A 112 -11.56 -27.19 -8.93
CA ASN A 112 -11.87 -25.91 -9.56
C ASN A 112 -10.68 -24.94 -9.59
N LEU A 113 -9.48 -25.48 -9.76
CA LEU A 113 -8.31 -24.62 -9.95
C LEU A 113 -8.44 -23.87 -11.27
N TYR A 114 -8.10 -22.59 -11.20
CA TYR A 114 -8.09 -21.72 -12.38
C TYR A 114 -6.87 -22.04 -13.27
N ASN A 115 -7.11 -22.07 -14.58
CA ASN A 115 -6.05 -22.24 -15.58
C ASN A 115 -6.24 -21.20 -16.68
N CYS A 116 -5.34 -20.22 -16.75
CA CYS A 116 -5.39 -19.14 -17.72
C CYS A 116 -5.18 -19.62 -19.17
N PHE A 117 -4.48 -20.73 -19.39
CA PHE A 117 -4.17 -21.21 -20.73
C PHE A 117 -5.09 -22.31 -21.26
N GLY A 118 -5.79 -23.02 -20.39
CA GLY A 118 -6.35 -24.33 -20.75
C GLY A 118 -7.72 -24.33 -21.41
N THR A 119 -8.57 -23.35 -21.22
CA THR A 119 -9.99 -23.50 -21.60
C THR A 119 -10.63 -22.28 -22.21
N THR A 120 -9.91 -21.21 -22.41
CA THR A 120 -10.50 -19.91 -22.67
C THR A 120 -10.07 -19.24 -23.97
N THR A 121 -9.63 -20.00 -24.96
CA THR A 121 -9.51 -19.48 -26.32
C THR A 121 -10.76 -19.75 -27.12
N LYS A 122 -11.48 -18.73 -27.52
CA LYS A 122 -12.59 -18.83 -28.48
C LYS A 122 -12.11 -18.37 -29.83
N LYS A 123 -12.40 -19.14 -30.86
CA LYS A 123 -12.15 -18.74 -32.24
C LYS A 123 -13.17 -17.69 -32.65
N VAL A 124 -12.72 -16.46 -32.87
CA VAL A 124 -13.54 -15.36 -33.40
C VAL A 124 -13.03 -15.07 -34.81
N GLY A 125 -13.76 -15.55 -35.83
CA GLY A 125 -13.30 -15.48 -37.21
C GLY A 125 -12.04 -16.33 -37.42
N LYS A 126 -10.94 -15.72 -37.89
CA LYS A 126 -9.63 -16.37 -38.10
C LYS A 126 -8.71 -16.25 -36.87
N THR A 127 -9.08 -15.56 -35.81
CA THR A 127 -8.23 -15.24 -34.68
C THR A 127 -8.65 -16.04 -33.44
N ASN A 128 -7.70 -16.64 -32.75
CA ASN A 128 -7.92 -17.18 -31.41
C ASN A 128 -7.84 -16.03 -30.41
N VAL A 129 -8.96 -15.74 -29.76
CA VAL A 129 -9.04 -14.72 -28.70
C VAL A 129 -8.96 -15.43 -27.36
N SER A 130 -7.99 -15.10 -26.56
CA SER A 130 -7.94 -15.55 -25.17
C SER A 130 -9.09 -14.87 -24.40
N LEU A 131 -9.96 -15.68 -23.84
CA LEU A 131 -11.05 -15.24 -22.97
C LEU A 131 -10.54 -15.19 -21.52
N LEU A 132 -9.44 -14.55 -21.27
CA LEU A 132 -9.05 -14.18 -19.93
C LEU A 132 -10.11 -13.20 -19.41
N GLY A 133 -11.24 -13.78 -19.03
CA GLY A 133 -12.19 -13.09 -18.21
C GLY A 133 -11.50 -12.86 -16.87
N MET A 134 -11.05 -11.62 -16.62
CA MET A 134 -10.81 -11.22 -15.26
C MET A 134 -12.08 -11.51 -14.49
N ALA A 135 -11.99 -12.37 -13.48
CA ALA A 135 -13.13 -12.61 -12.61
C ALA A 135 -13.65 -11.27 -12.11
N ASP A 136 -14.93 -10.97 -12.33
CA ASP A 136 -15.56 -9.80 -11.77
C ASP A 136 -15.45 -9.88 -10.23
N GLY A 137 -14.72 -8.94 -9.65
CA GLY A 137 -14.47 -8.86 -8.22
C GLY A 137 -13.16 -9.52 -7.78
N LYS A 138 -12.40 -8.81 -6.98
CA LYS A 138 -11.25 -9.38 -6.27
C LYS A 138 -11.78 -10.35 -5.22
N PRO A 139 -11.20 -11.57 -5.10
CA PRO A 139 -11.54 -12.44 -3.99
C PRO A 139 -11.31 -11.71 -2.66
N ILE A 140 -12.23 -11.86 -1.73
CA ILE A 140 -12.04 -11.36 -0.38
C ILE A 140 -11.09 -12.31 0.32
N ARG A 141 -9.98 -11.76 0.80
CA ARG A 141 -9.04 -12.53 1.58
C ARG A 141 -9.55 -12.70 3.01
N VAL A 142 -9.48 -13.91 3.52
CA VAL A 142 -9.87 -14.24 4.88
C VAL A 142 -8.73 -15.00 5.54
N GLU A 143 -8.00 -14.37 6.47
CA GLU A 143 -6.98 -15.07 7.28
C GLU A 143 -7.55 -15.68 8.56
N ASN A 144 -8.48 -14.97 9.19
CA ASN A 144 -9.12 -15.43 10.41
C ASN A 144 -10.62 -15.09 10.38
N PRO A 145 -11.43 -15.87 9.63
CA PRO A 145 -12.84 -15.56 9.42
C PRO A 145 -13.65 -15.55 10.71
N GLU A 146 -13.30 -16.39 11.68
CA GLU A 146 -14.07 -16.51 12.93
C GLU A 146 -13.96 -15.26 13.80
N ASN A 147 -12.80 -14.60 13.81
CA ASN A 147 -12.55 -13.48 14.70
C ASN A 147 -12.84 -12.12 14.09
N TYR A 148 -12.68 -11.97 12.77
CA TYR A 148 -12.72 -10.65 12.15
C TYR A 148 -13.73 -10.50 11.02
N PHE A 149 -13.72 -11.39 10.06
CA PHE A 149 -14.59 -11.25 8.89
C PHE A 149 -16.07 -11.42 9.19
N SER A 150 -16.42 -12.12 10.23
CA SER A 150 -17.79 -12.17 10.74
C SER A 150 -18.34 -10.81 11.14
N LYS A 151 -17.48 -9.84 11.44
CA LYS A 151 -17.85 -8.45 11.79
C LYS A 151 -17.94 -7.50 10.60
N LYS A 152 -17.74 -7.98 9.38
CA LYS A 152 -17.90 -7.24 8.12
C LYS A 152 -16.94 -6.05 7.93
N HIS A 153 -15.80 -6.00 8.58
CA HIS A 153 -14.90 -4.89 8.45
C HIS A 153 -13.72 -5.24 7.54
N GLN A 154 -13.67 -4.60 6.40
CA GLN A 154 -12.48 -4.57 5.59
C GLN A 154 -11.48 -3.63 6.25
N GLY A 155 -10.24 -4.06 6.44
CA GLY A 155 -9.16 -3.25 6.96
C GLY A 155 -8.35 -2.57 5.85
N ASP A 156 -7.58 -1.58 6.23
CA ASP A 156 -6.47 -1.06 5.44
C ASP A 156 -5.16 -1.39 6.16
N ASN A 157 -4.02 -1.39 5.44
CA ASN A 157 -2.76 -1.85 6.03
C ASN A 157 -1.54 -1.08 5.54
N PHE A 158 -0.51 -1.05 6.41
CA PHE A 158 0.84 -0.63 6.06
C PHE A 158 1.87 -1.55 6.73
N GLN A 159 3.12 -1.53 6.23
CA GLN A 159 4.24 -2.25 6.85
C GLN A 159 4.95 -1.37 7.88
N SER A 160 5.54 -2.04 8.89
CA SER A 160 6.39 -1.43 9.90
C SER A 160 7.39 -2.46 10.43
N PHE A 161 8.26 -2.06 11.33
CA PHE A 161 9.17 -2.97 12.05
C PHE A 161 8.74 -3.09 13.50
N LEU A 162 8.71 -4.33 13.99
CA LEU A 162 8.53 -4.65 15.41
C LEU A 162 9.89 -5.03 16.00
N LYS A 163 10.33 -4.30 17.01
CA LYS A 163 11.60 -4.54 17.70
C LYS A 163 11.56 -5.86 18.47
N ILE A 164 12.60 -6.69 18.32
CA ILE A 164 12.86 -7.89 19.12
C ILE A 164 13.89 -7.55 20.18
N ASP A 165 15.00 -6.95 19.74
CA ASP A 165 16.10 -6.44 20.56
C ASP A 165 16.78 -5.27 19.83
N ASP A 166 17.96 -4.86 20.25
CA ASP A 166 18.60 -3.64 19.72
C ASP A 166 18.99 -3.73 18.24
N LEU A 167 19.20 -4.92 17.69
CA LEU A 167 19.57 -5.12 16.29
C LEU A 167 18.62 -6.03 15.50
N ASN A 168 17.68 -6.70 16.18
CA ASN A 168 16.76 -7.62 15.54
C ASN A 168 15.34 -7.08 15.50
N TYR A 169 14.72 -7.18 14.34
CA TYR A 169 13.38 -6.63 14.05
C TYR A 169 12.58 -7.62 13.22
N HIS A 170 11.27 -7.70 13.46
CA HIS A 170 10.35 -8.33 12.51
C HIS A 170 9.82 -7.29 11.54
N LEU A 171 9.80 -7.61 10.24
CA LEU A 171 8.95 -6.91 9.29
C LEU A 171 7.51 -7.36 9.52
N VAL A 172 6.66 -6.44 9.93
CA VAL A 172 5.25 -6.70 10.27
C VAL A 172 4.31 -5.93 9.38
N ASN A 173 3.10 -6.45 9.24
CA ASN A 173 1.98 -5.74 8.63
C ASN A 173 1.06 -5.26 9.75
N ILE A 174 0.65 -4.02 9.65
CA ILE A 174 -0.27 -3.34 10.58
C ILE A 174 -1.62 -3.23 9.87
N ASN A 175 -2.58 -4.06 10.25
CA ASN A 175 -3.95 -3.97 9.75
C ASN A 175 -4.79 -3.10 10.67
N ILE A 176 -5.43 -2.10 10.10
CA ILE A 176 -6.32 -1.16 10.80
C ILE A 176 -7.75 -1.50 10.40
N PHE A 177 -8.64 -1.65 11.39
CA PHE A 177 -10.03 -2.00 11.16
C PHE A 177 -10.98 -0.86 11.54
N ALA A 178 -12.18 -0.87 10.96
CA ALA A 178 -13.18 0.17 11.17
C ALA A 178 -13.62 0.31 12.64
N ASP A 179 -13.51 -0.77 13.43
CA ASP A 179 -13.83 -0.78 14.86
C ASP A 179 -12.68 -0.26 15.76
N SER A 180 -11.67 0.36 15.15
CA SER A 180 -10.49 0.90 15.84
C SER A 180 -9.58 -0.16 16.47
N GLN A 181 -9.70 -1.41 16.05
CA GLN A 181 -8.72 -2.45 16.38
C GLN A 181 -7.57 -2.42 15.37
N ILE A 182 -6.38 -2.78 15.82
CA ILE A 182 -5.18 -2.91 15.01
C ILE A 182 -4.62 -4.30 15.19
N GLN A 183 -4.42 -5.01 14.10
CA GLN A 183 -3.76 -6.30 14.10
C GLN A 183 -2.31 -6.15 13.62
N ILE A 184 -1.37 -6.63 14.41
CA ILE A 184 0.04 -6.75 14.08
C ILE A 184 0.29 -8.19 13.66
N PHE A 185 0.59 -8.43 12.38
CA PHE A 185 0.83 -9.78 11.87
C PHE A 185 2.11 -9.84 11.02
N GLY A 186 2.54 -11.07 10.64
CA GLY A 186 3.87 -11.32 10.08
C GLY A 186 4.88 -11.75 11.16
N ILE A 187 4.35 -12.26 12.27
CA ILE A 187 5.05 -12.90 13.38
C ILE A 187 4.33 -14.21 13.73
N GLU A 188 4.96 -15.06 14.54
CA GLU A 188 4.39 -16.35 14.91
C GLU A 188 3.04 -16.20 15.62
N ASP A 189 2.97 -15.29 16.59
CA ASP A 189 1.76 -15.00 17.36
C ASP A 189 1.23 -13.59 17.01
N PRO A 190 0.31 -13.45 16.06
CA PRO A 190 -0.29 -12.16 15.70
C PRO A 190 -0.96 -11.50 16.90
N LYS A 191 -0.73 -10.20 17.08
CA LYS A 191 -1.28 -9.43 18.18
C LYS A 191 -2.46 -8.59 17.69
N LEU A 192 -3.50 -8.50 18.52
CA LEU A 192 -4.62 -7.59 18.34
C LEU A 192 -4.57 -6.55 19.46
N VAL A 193 -4.51 -5.28 19.10
CA VAL A 193 -4.39 -4.16 20.05
C VAL A 193 -5.36 -3.05 19.69
N THR A 194 -5.66 -2.19 20.63
CA THR A 194 -6.38 -0.94 20.38
C THR A 194 -5.44 0.12 19.79
N VAL A 195 -6.01 1.19 19.19
CA VAL A 195 -5.21 2.35 18.72
C VAL A 195 -4.36 2.95 19.85
N ASN A 196 -4.88 3.00 21.09
CA ASN A 196 -4.13 3.54 22.21
C ASN A 196 -2.93 2.66 22.61
N GLU A 197 -3.11 1.35 22.62
CA GLU A 197 -2.02 0.40 22.88
C GLU A 197 -0.97 0.45 21.75
N PHE A 198 -1.41 0.56 20.50
CA PHE A 198 -0.51 0.73 19.38
C PHE A 198 0.33 2.02 19.50
N ASN A 199 -0.29 3.14 19.88
CA ASN A 199 0.42 4.40 20.15
C ASN A 199 1.47 4.26 21.26
N LEU A 200 1.22 3.43 22.28
CA LEU A 200 2.20 3.15 23.32
C LEU A 200 3.37 2.34 22.77
N LEU A 201 3.12 1.31 21.96
CA LEU A 201 4.18 0.53 21.30
C LEU A 201 5.10 1.41 20.44
N VAL A 202 4.52 2.38 19.71
CA VAL A 202 5.31 3.35 18.94
C VAL A 202 6.12 4.26 19.86
N LYS A 203 5.49 4.81 20.90
CA LYS A 203 6.16 5.71 21.86
C LYS A 203 7.31 5.05 22.61
N ASP A 204 7.15 3.75 22.91
CA ASP A 204 8.16 2.97 23.61
C ASP A 204 9.26 2.44 22.65
N GLY A 205 9.15 2.76 21.33
CA GLY A 205 10.10 2.37 20.32
C GLY A 205 10.06 0.87 19.97
N GLU A 206 8.94 0.19 20.28
CA GLU A 206 8.74 -1.21 19.87
C GLU A 206 8.27 -1.31 18.43
N ILE A 207 7.47 -0.34 17.94
CA ILE A 207 7.07 -0.21 16.54
C ILE A 207 7.75 1.01 15.94
N LEU A 208 8.41 0.83 14.78
CA LEU A 208 9.20 1.86 14.15
C LEU A 208 9.25 1.67 12.62
N THR A 209 9.62 2.73 11.92
CA THR A 209 9.78 2.72 10.45
C THR A 209 11.24 2.90 10.03
N GLU A 210 12.10 3.31 10.94
CA GLU A 210 13.52 3.49 10.72
C GLU A 210 14.33 2.40 11.43
N LEU A 211 15.40 1.95 10.80
CA LEU A 211 16.26 0.92 11.35
C LEU A 211 17.69 1.44 11.49
N PRO A 212 18.40 1.13 12.59
CA PRO A 212 19.84 1.30 12.66
C PRO A 212 20.55 0.52 11.53
N GLU A 213 21.71 1.02 11.11
CA GLU A 213 22.54 0.27 10.17
C GLU A 213 22.99 -1.06 10.81
N ASP A 214 23.12 -2.11 10.01
CA ASP A 214 23.40 -3.48 10.42
C ASP A 214 22.29 -4.19 11.19
N SER A 215 21.07 -3.62 11.19
CA SER A 215 19.90 -4.32 11.72
C SER A 215 19.60 -5.59 10.95
N ILE A 216 19.16 -6.61 11.68
CA ILE A 216 18.69 -7.88 11.12
C ILE A 216 17.17 -7.84 11.06
N VAL A 217 16.63 -7.91 9.85
CA VAL A 217 15.17 -7.95 9.60
C VAL A 217 14.74 -9.37 9.36
N HIS A 218 13.88 -9.88 10.23
CA HIS A 218 13.20 -11.16 10.10
C HIS A 218 11.89 -10.98 9.34
N ILE A 219 11.73 -11.74 8.26
CA ILE A 219 10.50 -11.80 7.46
C ILE A 219 9.89 -13.16 7.72
N TYR A 220 8.79 -13.18 8.49
CA TYR A 220 8.16 -14.41 8.94
C TYR A 220 7.79 -15.32 7.76
N GLY A 221 8.19 -16.60 7.85
CA GLY A 221 7.95 -17.59 6.78
C GLY A 221 8.77 -17.39 5.50
N PHE A 222 9.76 -16.44 5.46
CA PHE A 222 10.49 -16.15 4.24
C PHE A 222 12.02 -16.14 4.41
N GLY A 223 12.50 -15.61 5.55
CA GLY A 223 13.93 -15.56 5.85
C GLY A 223 14.29 -14.36 6.72
N LYS A 224 15.58 -14.02 6.71
CA LYS A 224 16.10 -12.81 7.39
C LYS A 224 17.18 -12.17 6.54
N CYS A 225 17.40 -10.88 6.73
CA CYS A 225 18.47 -10.16 6.06
C CYS A 225 19.07 -9.08 6.95
N THR A 226 20.37 -8.82 6.78
CA THR A 226 21.03 -7.67 7.37
C THR A 226 20.88 -6.49 6.44
N VAL A 227 20.33 -5.39 6.94
CA VAL A 227 20.13 -4.16 6.19
C VAL A 227 21.28 -3.18 6.45
N GLY A 228 21.66 -2.47 5.41
CA GLY A 228 22.64 -1.39 5.47
C GLY A 228 21.98 -0.04 5.30
N THR A 229 22.62 0.83 4.52
CA THR A 229 22.19 2.21 4.34
C THR A 229 20.72 2.28 3.88
N CYS A 230 19.92 3.03 4.64
CA CYS A 230 18.61 3.48 4.26
C CYS A 230 18.73 4.72 3.38
N GLN A 231 18.01 4.77 2.26
CA GLN A 231 17.97 5.96 1.41
C GLN A 231 16.73 6.82 1.70
N TYR A 232 15.68 6.17 2.15
CA TYR A 232 14.40 6.79 2.48
C TYR A 232 13.65 5.86 3.42
N SER A 233 13.05 6.43 4.45
CA SER A 233 12.08 5.76 5.32
C SER A 233 10.92 6.71 5.62
N GLU A 234 9.73 6.15 5.79
CA GLU A 234 8.55 6.88 6.25
C GLU A 234 8.72 7.27 7.72
N ASN A 235 8.08 8.35 8.12
CA ASN A 235 8.06 8.77 9.51
C ASN A 235 6.92 8.05 10.26
N ILE A 236 7.22 7.45 11.40
CA ILE A 236 6.22 6.71 12.19
C ILE A 236 5.12 7.62 12.75
N GLU A 237 5.42 8.87 13.09
CA GLU A 237 4.43 9.85 13.57
C GLU A 237 3.41 10.21 12.47
N GLU A 238 3.87 10.25 11.21
CA GLU A 238 3.00 10.44 10.05
C GLU A 238 2.06 9.23 9.89
N LYS A 239 2.56 8.01 10.07
CA LYS A 239 1.71 6.79 10.06
C LYS A 239 0.68 6.79 11.18
N LEU A 240 1.03 7.23 12.39
CA LEU A 240 0.07 7.39 13.49
C LEU A 240 -1.04 8.40 13.15
N SER A 241 -0.70 9.48 12.46
CA SER A 241 -1.68 10.49 12.06
C SER A 241 -2.64 9.99 10.97
N GLU A 242 -2.18 9.09 10.08
CA GLU A 242 -3.02 8.45 9.05
C GLU A 242 -4.06 7.48 9.64
N ILE A 243 -3.78 6.82 10.77
CA ILE A 243 -4.66 5.80 11.34
C ILE A 243 -6.09 6.33 11.55
N LYS A 244 -6.23 7.58 12.01
CA LYS A 244 -7.54 8.19 12.22
C LYS A 244 -8.30 8.38 10.91
N ASP A 245 -7.61 8.84 9.86
CA ASP A 245 -8.20 9.01 8.55
C ASP A 245 -8.59 7.67 7.92
N ILE A 246 -7.77 6.63 8.11
CA ILE A 246 -8.09 5.27 7.67
C ILE A 246 -9.36 4.77 8.36
N ILE A 247 -9.47 4.91 9.69
CA ILE A 247 -10.66 4.51 10.44
C ILE A 247 -11.89 5.29 9.99
N SER A 248 -11.77 6.61 9.79
CA SER A 248 -12.86 7.45 9.28
C SER A 248 -13.31 6.97 7.90
N GLN A 249 -12.38 6.74 6.99
CA GLN A 249 -12.68 6.25 5.65
C GLN A 249 -13.38 4.87 5.65
N LEU A 250 -12.91 3.94 6.49
CA LEU A 250 -13.51 2.61 6.64
C LEU A 250 -14.95 2.66 7.17
N ASN A 251 -15.27 3.68 7.98
CA ASN A 251 -16.62 3.92 8.50
C ASN A 251 -17.49 4.77 7.57
N GLY A 252 -16.95 5.25 6.45
CA GLY A 252 -17.66 6.14 5.53
C GLY A 252 -17.74 7.58 6.00
N ASP A 253 -16.93 7.95 7.01
CA ASP A 253 -16.76 9.31 7.48
C ASP A 253 -15.72 10.05 6.63
N LYS A 254 -15.71 11.38 6.73
CA LYS A 254 -14.77 12.21 5.98
C LYS A 254 -13.39 12.17 6.59
N THR A 255 -12.39 12.05 5.73
CA THR A 255 -10.99 12.23 6.09
C THR A 255 -10.65 13.70 6.37
N THR A 256 -9.53 13.96 7.03
CA THR A 256 -9.02 15.32 7.26
C THR A 256 -8.82 16.08 5.95
N SER A 257 -8.35 15.43 4.90
CA SER A 257 -8.19 16.00 3.55
C SER A 257 -9.53 16.39 2.92
N GLU A 258 -10.57 15.56 3.05
CA GLU A 258 -11.91 15.85 2.54
C GLU A 258 -12.56 17.02 3.28
N ILE A 259 -12.39 17.07 4.60
CA ILE A 259 -12.86 18.20 5.43
C ILE A 259 -12.17 19.49 4.99
N CYS A 260 -10.85 19.46 4.80
CA CYS A 260 -10.09 20.63 4.34
C CYS A 260 -10.56 21.10 2.96
N LEU A 261 -10.76 20.19 2.01
CA LEU A 261 -11.24 20.50 0.67
C LEU A 261 -12.63 21.15 0.70
N GLU A 262 -13.52 20.71 1.58
CA GLU A 262 -14.83 21.35 1.76
C GLU A 262 -14.73 22.77 2.30
N VAL A 263 -13.87 22.99 3.30
CA VAL A 263 -13.64 24.33 3.84
C VAL A 263 -12.99 25.24 2.81
N TYR A 264 -12.03 24.72 2.04
CA TYR A 264 -11.43 25.43 0.91
C TYR A 264 -12.49 25.88 -0.12
N ASN A 265 -13.36 24.99 -0.54
CA ASN A 265 -14.44 25.31 -1.48
C ASN A 265 -15.41 26.35 -0.91
N LYS A 266 -15.73 26.31 0.38
CA LYS A 266 -16.53 27.35 1.05
C LYS A 266 -15.81 28.69 1.03
N TYR A 267 -14.52 28.71 1.30
CA TYR A 267 -13.72 29.92 1.28
C TYR A 267 -13.64 30.52 -0.13
N ILE A 268 -13.36 29.73 -1.15
CA ILE A 268 -13.33 30.21 -2.55
C ILE A 268 -14.64 30.88 -2.94
N ASN A 269 -15.78 30.31 -2.55
CA ASN A 269 -17.10 30.85 -2.87
C ASN A 269 -17.46 32.10 -2.04
N ASN A 270 -16.99 32.19 -0.81
CA ASN A 270 -17.27 33.33 0.08
C ASN A 270 -16.06 33.61 1.00
N PRO A 271 -15.03 34.30 0.52
CA PRO A 271 -13.81 34.55 1.27
C PRO A 271 -14.06 35.50 2.44
N THR A 272 -13.93 34.99 3.67
CA THR A 272 -14.01 35.73 4.94
C THR A 272 -12.86 35.37 5.85
N VAL A 273 -12.51 36.28 6.80
CA VAL A 273 -11.47 36.00 7.82
C VAL A 273 -11.81 34.76 8.62
N LYS A 274 -13.09 34.55 8.94
CA LYS A 274 -13.55 33.35 9.65
C LYS A 274 -13.24 32.08 8.88
N LEU A 275 -13.62 32.01 7.61
CA LEU A 275 -13.37 30.83 6.76
C LEU A 275 -11.87 30.62 6.48
N LYS A 276 -11.07 31.69 6.39
CA LYS A 276 -9.60 31.58 6.33
C LYS A 276 -9.02 30.88 7.56
N ASN A 277 -9.50 31.23 8.75
CA ASN A 277 -9.06 30.57 9.99
C ASN A 277 -9.53 29.12 10.09
N GLU A 278 -10.78 28.82 9.69
CA GLU A 278 -11.28 27.44 9.61
C GLU A 278 -10.46 26.63 8.62
N LEU A 279 -10.10 27.20 7.45
CA LEU A 279 -9.25 26.54 6.47
C LEU A 279 -7.85 26.24 7.00
N ARG A 280 -7.26 27.19 7.76
CA ARG A 280 -5.96 26.94 8.42
C ARG A 280 -6.05 25.74 9.34
N ILE A 281 -7.02 25.71 10.25
CA ILE A 281 -7.20 24.59 11.19
C ILE A 281 -7.39 23.28 10.43
N ALA A 282 -8.26 23.27 9.42
CA ALA A 282 -8.51 22.06 8.64
C ALA A 282 -7.26 21.57 7.89
N TYR A 283 -6.47 22.49 7.32
CA TYR A 283 -5.24 22.17 6.60
C TYR A 283 -4.14 21.66 7.54
N GLU A 284 -3.96 22.30 8.70
CA GLU A 284 -2.94 21.90 9.69
C GLU A 284 -3.28 20.56 10.37
N ASN A 285 -4.54 20.12 10.36
CA ASN A 285 -4.96 18.82 10.83
C ASN A 285 -4.66 17.67 9.84
N ILE A 286 -4.36 17.97 8.57
CA ILE A 286 -3.95 16.94 7.60
C ILE A 286 -2.53 16.47 7.97
N PRO A 287 -2.23 15.16 7.96
CA PRO A 287 -0.87 14.65 8.04
C PRO A 287 0.04 15.37 7.05
N GLU A 288 1.23 15.80 7.49
CA GLU A 288 2.05 16.74 6.73
C GLU A 288 2.36 16.27 5.31
N HIS A 289 2.72 14.99 5.17
CA HIS A 289 3.06 14.36 3.88
C HIS A 289 1.86 14.26 2.92
N LEU A 290 0.62 14.30 3.43
CA LEU A 290 -0.60 14.26 2.61
C LEU A 290 -1.07 15.65 2.16
N ARG A 291 -0.59 16.74 2.79
CA ARG A 291 -1.04 18.11 2.51
C ARG A 291 -0.85 18.52 1.06
N THR A 292 0.27 18.12 0.47
CA THR A 292 0.63 18.42 -0.92
C THR A 292 -0.44 18.03 -1.92
N TYR A 293 -1.21 16.97 -1.64
CA TYR A 293 -2.18 16.39 -2.58
C TYR A 293 -3.64 16.70 -2.23
N VAL A 294 -3.91 17.55 -1.24
CA VAL A 294 -5.25 17.83 -0.74
C VAL A 294 -6.22 18.36 -1.79
N LEU A 295 -5.73 19.14 -2.75
CA LEU A 295 -6.54 19.66 -3.87
C LEU A 295 -6.74 18.64 -5.00
N LYS A 296 -6.10 17.45 -4.95
CA LYS A 296 -6.13 16.43 -6.02
C LYS A 296 -5.62 16.95 -7.37
N ASP A 297 -4.87 18.05 -7.36
CA ASP A 297 -4.24 18.67 -8.52
C ASP A 297 -2.72 18.54 -8.40
N MET A 298 -2.13 17.78 -9.32
CA MET A 298 -0.70 17.48 -9.31
C MET A 298 0.16 18.67 -9.75
N ASP A 299 -0.41 19.61 -10.48
CA ASP A 299 0.31 20.78 -10.99
C ASP A 299 0.40 21.88 -9.94
N VAL A 300 -0.73 22.31 -9.40
CA VAL A 300 -0.74 23.40 -8.40
C VAL A 300 -0.58 22.92 -6.96
N LYS A 301 -0.82 21.62 -6.71
CA LYS A 301 -0.70 20.99 -5.39
C LYS A 301 -1.52 21.73 -4.33
N ASP A 302 -0.95 21.99 -3.16
CA ASP A 302 -1.57 22.74 -2.05
C ASP A 302 -1.25 24.25 -2.05
N ILE A 303 -0.53 24.73 -3.06
CA ILE A 303 -0.07 26.13 -3.11
C ILE A 303 -1.20 27.14 -2.94
N PRO A 304 -2.38 27.00 -3.59
CA PRO A 304 -3.49 27.95 -3.37
C PRO A 304 -3.93 28.03 -1.91
N ILE A 305 -4.02 26.90 -1.20
CA ILE A 305 -4.38 26.89 0.23
C ILE A 305 -3.31 27.59 1.04
N ARG A 306 -2.04 27.28 0.80
CA ARG A 306 -0.91 27.89 1.51
C ARG A 306 -0.86 29.40 1.31
N MET A 307 -1.10 29.87 0.08
CA MET A 307 -1.17 31.32 -0.22
C MET A 307 -2.31 32.01 0.55
N ILE A 308 -3.47 31.35 0.66
CA ILE A 308 -4.60 31.90 1.42
C ILE A 308 -4.24 32.02 2.91
N ILE A 309 -3.68 30.97 3.52
CA ILE A 309 -3.48 30.93 4.97
C ILE A 309 -2.19 31.60 5.42
N TYR A 310 -1.09 31.47 4.66
CA TYR A 310 0.24 31.97 5.06
C TYR A 310 0.71 33.21 4.25
N GLY A 311 0.07 33.50 3.13
CA GLY A 311 0.35 34.65 2.31
C GLY A 311 0.98 34.34 0.95
N GLU A 312 1.03 35.40 0.10
CA GLU A 312 1.37 35.27 -1.33
C GLU A 312 2.79 34.70 -1.58
N LYS A 313 3.72 34.87 -0.63
CA LYS A 313 5.09 34.34 -0.76
C LYS A 313 5.16 32.80 -0.84
N GLU A 314 4.11 32.11 -0.43
CA GLU A 314 4.09 30.64 -0.52
C GLU A 314 4.12 30.15 -1.98
N ILE A 315 3.81 30.99 -2.96
CA ILE A 315 3.98 30.67 -4.39
C ILE A 315 5.43 30.30 -4.75
N GLU A 316 6.40 30.84 -4.00
CA GLU A 316 7.83 30.52 -4.23
C GLU A 316 8.19 29.07 -3.92
N ARG A 317 7.30 28.31 -3.29
CA ARG A 317 7.46 26.86 -3.07
C ARG A 317 6.94 26.01 -4.22
N TRP A 318 6.24 26.61 -5.16
CA TRP A 318 5.68 25.92 -6.31
C TRP A 318 6.77 25.53 -7.30
N SER A 319 6.81 24.26 -7.70
CA SER A 319 7.84 23.76 -8.63
C SER A 319 7.88 24.54 -9.95
N HIS A 320 6.72 24.87 -10.50
CA HIS A 320 6.64 25.68 -11.73
C HIS A 320 7.22 27.09 -11.54
N TYR A 321 7.01 27.70 -10.38
CA TYR A 321 7.60 29.00 -10.06
C TYR A 321 9.12 28.91 -9.96
N LEU A 322 9.63 27.87 -9.27
CA LEU A 322 11.08 27.65 -9.12
C LEU A 322 11.76 27.40 -10.46
N ILE A 323 11.18 26.53 -11.30
CA ILE A 323 11.71 26.24 -12.64
C ILE A 323 11.70 27.50 -13.51
N SER A 324 10.57 28.26 -13.55
CA SER A 324 10.49 29.48 -14.33
C SER A 324 11.52 30.53 -13.89
N LYS A 325 11.74 30.63 -12.57
CA LYS A 325 12.75 31.55 -12.01
C LYS A 325 14.17 31.13 -12.39
N GLU A 326 14.48 29.83 -12.34
CA GLU A 326 15.80 29.30 -12.69
C GLU A 326 16.10 29.45 -14.19
N GLU A 327 15.11 29.20 -15.03
CA GLU A 327 15.25 29.25 -16.49
C GLU A 327 15.04 30.67 -17.07
N GLY A 328 14.66 31.65 -16.23
CA GLY A 328 14.44 33.02 -16.65
C GLY A 328 13.16 33.24 -17.45
N TYR A 329 12.17 32.37 -17.28
CA TYR A 329 10.83 32.55 -17.88
C TYR A 329 9.96 33.51 -17.09
N GLU A 330 8.83 33.91 -17.68
CA GLU A 330 7.81 34.66 -16.96
C GLU A 330 7.31 33.85 -15.76
N LEU A 331 7.29 34.53 -14.58
CA LEU A 331 6.89 33.86 -13.35
C LEU A 331 5.38 33.55 -13.36
N PRO A 332 4.99 32.31 -13.07
CA PRO A 332 3.58 31.95 -13.05
C PRO A 332 2.86 32.61 -11.88
N HIS A 333 1.61 32.99 -12.10
CA HIS A 333 0.75 33.60 -11.11
C HIS A 333 -0.42 32.70 -10.75
N LEU A 334 -0.76 32.64 -9.46
CA LEU A 334 -1.96 32.04 -8.95
C LEU A 334 -2.82 33.09 -8.27
N ASN A 335 -4.05 33.22 -8.74
CA ASN A 335 -4.99 34.18 -8.14
C ASN A 335 -5.79 33.45 -7.04
N VAL A 336 -5.60 33.84 -5.81
CA VAL A 336 -6.38 33.41 -4.66
C VAL A 336 -7.22 34.55 -4.11
N PRO A 337 -8.50 34.35 -3.76
CA PRO A 337 -9.34 35.39 -3.23
C PRO A 337 -8.86 35.83 -1.86
N LYS A 338 -8.93 37.14 -1.58
CA LYS A 338 -8.66 37.74 -0.26
C LYS A 338 -9.95 37.86 0.54
N PRO A 339 -9.88 37.79 1.88
CA PRO A 339 -11.05 38.02 2.72
C PRO A 339 -11.70 39.40 2.43
N LYS A 340 -13.03 39.44 2.41
CA LYS A 340 -13.80 40.66 2.14
C LYS A 340 -13.94 41.58 3.34
N ASP A 341 -13.63 41.04 4.52
CA ASP A 341 -13.78 41.66 5.84
C ASP A 341 -12.41 41.97 6.51
N GLU A 342 -11.36 42.03 5.71
CA GLU A 342 -10.02 42.52 6.08
C GLU A 342 -9.87 44.00 5.80
#